data_9df26a48ff191f469fe03492011df445
#
_entry.id   9df26a48ff191f469fe03492011df445
#
_cell.length_a   1.000
_cell.length_b   1.000
_cell.length_c   1.000
_cell.angle_alpha   90.00
_cell.angle_beta   90.00
_cell.angle_gamma   90.00
#
_symmetry.space_group_name_H-M   'P 1'
#
loop_
_entity.id
_entity.type
_entity.pdbx_description
1 polymer ?
#
loop_
_entity_poly.entity_id
_entity_poly.type
_entity_poly.pdbx_seq_one_letter_code
_entity_poly.pdbx_strand_id
1 'polypeptide(L)'
;MRACRIPYLSLIHPFTKRSNNYIVNLPINQGIDSETFALPPMVVSELIRQAHYHVILDACLCRQGRSCQNHPHDIGCLFLGRSGLELPPGYSRRVSEAEALAHVERAVRSELVPMVVRARVDNYAFLLPDRHSLIGVCFCCSCCCCMGNYRYVPQERLDRIFPRLDGLEIEVNDSCIACCACVDKCYMRSIRVEGGRAVHDKTCRGCGRCATACPNGAVNIRLNDAQSLAKTVEHFLSLGKID
;
A
#
# COMPACT_ATOMS: atom_id res chain seq x y z
N MET A 1 -11.56 -13.78 0.04
CA MET A 1 -10.33 -13.99 -0.73
C MET A 1 -9.81 -15.44 -0.77
N ARG A 2 -10.16 -16.33 0.16
CA ARG A 2 -9.86 -17.78 -0.01
C ARG A 2 -10.42 -18.35 -1.32
N ALA A 3 -11.57 -17.85 -1.77
CA ALA A 3 -12.17 -18.20 -3.06
C ALA A 3 -11.30 -17.86 -4.28
N CYS A 4 -10.35 -16.93 -4.17
CA CYS A 4 -9.43 -16.60 -5.27
C CYS A 4 -8.44 -17.71 -5.63
N ARG A 5 -8.32 -18.75 -4.78
CA ARG A 5 -7.53 -19.96 -5.08
C ARG A 5 -8.20 -20.86 -6.13
N ILE A 6 -9.50 -20.72 -6.33
CA ILE A 6 -10.26 -21.48 -7.32
C ILE A 6 -10.18 -20.72 -8.65
N PRO A 7 -9.60 -21.29 -9.73
CA PRO A 7 -9.31 -20.55 -10.95
C PRO A 7 -10.50 -19.78 -11.54
N TYR A 8 -11.66 -20.39 -11.57
CA TYR A 8 -12.87 -19.74 -12.10
C TYR A 8 -13.42 -18.63 -11.19
N LEU A 9 -13.37 -18.80 -9.88
CA LEU A 9 -13.83 -17.78 -8.95
C LEU A 9 -12.89 -16.57 -8.91
N SER A 10 -11.59 -16.75 -9.15
CA SER A 10 -10.66 -15.63 -9.27
C SER A 10 -10.97 -14.74 -10.49
N LEU A 11 -11.61 -15.28 -11.53
CA LEU A 11 -11.98 -14.53 -12.74
C LEU A 11 -13.15 -13.57 -12.50
N ILE A 12 -14.07 -13.92 -11.66
CA ILE A 12 -15.33 -13.18 -11.44
C ILE A 12 -15.34 -12.42 -10.10
N HIS A 13 -14.41 -12.76 -9.20
CA HIS A 13 -14.38 -12.17 -7.86
C HIS A 13 -14.14 -10.65 -7.93
N PRO A 14 -14.97 -9.82 -7.29
CA PRO A 14 -14.90 -8.35 -7.41
C PRO A 14 -13.56 -7.75 -7.00
N PHE A 15 -12.85 -8.39 -6.06
CA PHE A 15 -11.50 -7.96 -5.62
C PHE A 15 -10.39 -8.25 -6.63
N THR A 16 -10.68 -8.87 -7.76
CA THR A 16 -9.68 -9.20 -8.79
C THR A 16 -9.95 -8.55 -10.15
N LYS A 17 -11.06 -7.80 -10.29
CA LYS A 17 -11.35 -7.04 -11.50
C LYS A 17 -10.56 -5.73 -11.52
N ARG A 18 -9.84 -5.45 -12.60
CA ARG A 18 -9.10 -4.20 -12.80
C ARG A 18 -9.98 -2.96 -12.68
N SER A 19 -11.20 -3.01 -13.24
CA SER A 19 -12.17 -1.90 -13.15
C SER A 19 -12.59 -1.56 -11.70
N ASN A 20 -12.34 -2.47 -10.77
CA ASN A 20 -12.75 -2.32 -9.38
C ASN A 20 -11.57 -2.06 -8.43
N ASN A 21 -10.33 -2.37 -8.87
CA ASN A 21 -9.19 -2.30 -7.98
C ASN A 21 -7.93 -1.90 -8.73
N TYR A 22 -7.22 -0.94 -8.19
CA TYR A 22 -5.85 -0.64 -8.52
C TYR A 22 -5.11 -0.24 -7.23
N ILE A 23 -4.00 -0.86 -6.95
CA ILE A 23 -3.29 -0.75 -5.69
C ILE A 23 -1.81 -0.63 -5.98
N VAL A 24 -1.14 0.32 -5.35
CA VAL A 24 0.33 0.44 -5.41
C VAL A 24 0.87 0.59 -3.99
N ASN A 25 1.88 -0.20 -3.66
CA ASN A 25 2.69 0.05 -2.48
C ASN A 25 3.62 1.22 -2.73
N LEU A 26 3.74 2.06 -1.73
CA LEU A 26 4.81 3.04 -1.68
C LEU A 26 5.85 2.50 -0.70
N PRO A 27 7.07 2.19 -1.18
CA PRO A 27 8.07 1.52 -0.36
C PRO A 27 8.50 2.40 0.82
N ILE A 28 8.69 1.76 1.96
CA ILE A 28 9.38 2.36 3.10
C ILE A 28 10.85 1.96 3.06
N ASN A 29 11.72 2.77 3.64
CA ASN A 29 13.15 2.51 3.80
C ASN A 29 13.88 2.27 2.47
N GLN A 30 13.95 3.32 1.65
CA GLN A 30 14.73 3.36 0.42
C GLN A 30 16.10 3.98 0.69
N GLY A 31 17.16 3.35 0.18
CA GLY A 31 18.45 3.99 0.03
C GLY A 31 18.39 4.95 -1.17
N ILE A 32 18.68 6.21 -0.93
CA ILE A 32 18.74 7.23 -1.98
C ILE A 32 20.19 7.69 -2.11
N ASP A 33 20.79 7.43 -3.26
CA ASP A 33 22.04 8.03 -3.69
C ASP A 33 21.78 9.41 -4.32
N SER A 34 21.10 10.30 -3.63
CA SER A 34 21.04 11.72 -3.97
C SER A 34 20.21 12.50 -2.97
N GLU A 35 20.46 13.78 -2.86
CA GLU A 35 19.90 14.76 -1.94
C GLU A 35 18.36 14.96 -2.00
N THR A 36 17.62 14.03 -2.54
CA THR A 36 16.16 14.12 -2.75
C THR A 36 15.40 13.08 -1.93
N PHE A 37 14.73 13.57 -0.95
CA PHE A 37 13.62 13.09 -0.11
C PHE A 37 13.03 11.68 -0.31
N ALA A 38 12.67 11.06 0.81
CA ALA A 38 11.94 9.81 0.93
C ALA A 38 10.69 9.76 0.00
N LEU A 39 10.72 8.88 -0.99
CA LEU A 39 9.75 8.76 -2.07
C LEU A 39 8.30 8.39 -1.70
N PRO A 40 8.01 7.58 -0.67
CA PRO A 40 6.63 7.27 -0.31
C PRO A 40 5.79 8.50 0.04
N PRO A 41 6.31 9.49 0.78
CA PRO A 41 5.57 10.71 1.05
C PRO A 41 5.21 11.49 -0.21
N MET A 42 6.05 11.49 -1.26
CA MET A 42 5.86 12.36 -2.43
C MET A 42 4.59 12.04 -3.22
N VAL A 43 4.34 10.75 -3.55
CA VAL A 43 3.12 10.37 -4.30
C VAL A 43 1.88 10.68 -3.47
N VAL A 44 1.87 10.31 -2.19
CA VAL A 44 0.74 10.58 -1.31
C VAL A 44 0.58 12.08 -1.08
N SER A 45 1.68 12.80 -0.85
CA SER A 45 1.64 14.24 -0.64
C SER A 45 1.12 14.97 -1.88
N GLU A 46 1.48 14.52 -3.08
CA GLU A 46 0.97 15.11 -4.31
C GLU A 46 -0.52 14.83 -4.47
N LEU A 47 -0.98 13.62 -4.23
CA LEU A 47 -2.41 13.30 -4.25
C LEU A 47 -3.18 14.10 -3.18
N ILE A 48 -2.61 14.30 -2.00
CA ILE A 48 -3.21 15.12 -0.94
C ILE A 48 -3.34 16.56 -1.40
N ARG A 49 -2.29 17.17 -1.99
CA ARG A 49 -2.34 18.56 -2.47
C ARG A 49 -3.36 18.77 -3.58
N GLN A 50 -3.57 17.77 -4.43
CA GLN A 50 -4.54 17.84 -5.54
C GLN A 50 -5.97 17.53 -5.10
N ALA A 51 -6.18 16.97 -3.92
CA ALA A 51 -7.49 16.62 -3.41
C ALA A 51 -8.12 17.83 -2.68
N HIS A 52 -9.37 18.15 -2.98
CA HIS A 52 -10.12 19.19 -2.25
C HIS A 52 -10.63 18.70 -0.90
N TYR A 53 -10.77 17.40 -0.71
CA TYR A 53 -11.32 16.82 0.51
C TYR A 53 -10.43 15.70 1.05
N HIS A 54 -10.13 15.79 2.34
CA HIS A 54 -9.33 14.84 3.08
C HIS A 54 -10.14 14.33 4.26
N VAL A 55 -10.32 13.03 4.37
CA VAL A 55 -11.06 12.40 5.45
C VAL A 55 -10.27 11.23 6.01
N ILE A 56 -10.04 11.23 7.32
CA ILE A 56 -9.32 10.18 8.01
C ILE A 56 -10.32 9.34 8.80
N LEU A 57 -10.22 8.01 8.70
CA LEU A 57 -10.88 7.11 9.63
C LEU A 57 -10.20 7.19 11.00
N ASP A 58 -10.97 7.27 12.07
CA ASP A 58 -10.46 7.33 13.43
C ASP A 58 -9.71 6.07 13.83
N ALA A 59 -9.99 4.95 13.16
CA ALA A 59 -9.28 3.71 13.37
C ALA A 59 -9.14 2.85 12.10
N CYS A 60 -8.11 2.02 12.08
CA CYS A 60 -7.91 1.05 11.01
C CYS A 60 -8.82 -0.17 11.19
N LEU A 61 -9.77 -0.36 10.30
CA LEU A 61 -10.72 -1.47 10.34
C LEU A 61 -10.04 -2.86 10.32
N CYS A 62 -8.94 -2.99 9.57
CA CYS A 62 -8.19 -4.24 9.51
C CYS A 62 -7.52 -4.57 10.86
N ARG A 63 -6.92 -3.57 11.51
CA ARG A 63 -6.25 -3.76 12.80
C ARG A 63 -7.24 -3.95 13.94
N GLN A 64 -8.34 -3.21 13.94
CA GLN A 64 -9.42 -3.42 14.90
C GLN A 64 -10.06 -4.80 14.75
N GLY A 65 -10.50 -5.16 13.56
CA GLY A 65 -11.20 -6.41 13.29
C GLY A 65 -10.35 -7.67 13.53
N ARG A 66 -9.02 -7.52 13.65
CA ARG A 66 -8.08 -8.61 13.98
C ARG A 66 -7.37 -8.43 15.31
N SER A 67 -7.77 -7.46 16.11
CA SER A 67 -7.20 -7.16 17.43
C SER A 67 -5.66 -7.08 17.37
N CYS A 68 -5.15 -6.26 16.45
CA CYS A 68 -3.70 -6.14 16.20
C CYS A 68 -2.94 -5.74 17.47
N GLN A 69 -1.95 -6.52 17.87
CA GLN A 69 -1.14 -6.26 19.05
C GLN A 69 0.14 -5.48 18.75
N ASN A 70 0.51 -5.37 17.47
CA ASN A 70 1.85 -4.89 17.08
C ASN A 70 1.85 -3.45 16.55
N HIS A 71 0.69 -2.90 16.20
CA HIS A 71 0.60 -1.57 15.60
C HIS A 71 -0.63 -0.82 16.11
N PRO A 72 -0.56 0.52 16.22
CA PRO A 72 -1.66 1.34 16.75
C PRO A 72 -2.90 1.22 15.87
N HIS A 73 -4.07 1.14 16.50
CA HIS A 73 -5.35 1.03 15.79
C HIS A 73 -5.82 2.39 15.28
N ASP A 74 -5.45 3.49 15.92
CA ASP A 74 -5.88 4.87 15.68
C ASP A 74 -5.18 5.56 14.49
N ILE A 75 -4.43 4.81 13.67
CA ILE A 75 -3.95 5.24 12.36
C ILE A 75 -4.84 4.61 11.30
N GLY A 76 -6.01 5.20 11.07
CA GLY A 76 -6.98 4.77 10.07
C GLY A 76 -6.56 5.12 8.64
N CYS A 77 -7.33 4.65 7.66
CA CYS A 77 -7.11 5.03 6.26
C CYS A 77 -7.40 6.52 6.04
N LEU A 78 -6.69 7.13 5.11
CA LEU A 78 -6.99 8.46 4.58
C LEU A 78 -7.77 8.29 3.28
N PHE A 79 -8.87 9.01 3.13
CA PHE A 79 -9.65 9.07 1.91
C PHE A 79 -9.55 10.45 1.29
N LEU A 80 -9.34 10.49 -0.02
CA LEU A 80 -9.22 11.67 -0.84
C LEU A 80 -10.42 11.73 -1.79
N GLY A 81 -11.01 12.92 -1.91
CA GLY A 81 -12.15 13.19 -2.77
C GLY A 81 -13.49 13.26 -2.02
N ARG A 82 -14.49 13.80 -2.74
CA ARG A 82 -15.79 14.19 -2.19
C ARG A 82 -16.55 13.05 -1.51
N SER A 83 -16.48 11.84 -2.04
CA SER A 83 -17.17 10.68 -1.44
C SER A 83 -16.70 10.37 -0.02
N GLY A 84 -15.50 10.80 0.37
CA GLY A 84 -15.01 10.67 1.74
C GLY A 84 -15.88 11.41 2.76
N LEU A 85 -16.55 12.49 2.36
CA LEU A 85 -17.43 13.29 3.23
C LEU A 85 -18.71 12.54 3.65
N GLU A 86 -19.06 11.48 2.93
CA GLU A 86 -20.24 10.66 3.18
C GLU A 86 -19.95 9.46 4.09
N LEU A 87 -18.70 9.34 4.56
CA LEU A 87 -18.35 8.33 5.55
C LEU A 87 -19.14 8.54 6.85
N PRO A 88 -19.50 7.45 7.57
CA PRO A 88 -20.36 7.55 8.74
C PRO A 88 -19.76 8.47 9.81
N PRO A 89 -20.55 9.41 10.36
CA PRO A 89 -20.14 10.24 11.49
C PRO A 89 -19.74 9.39 12.70
N GLY A 90 -18.73 9.82 13.44
CA GLY A 90 -18.22 9.10 14.61
C GLY A 90 -17.23 7.98 14.32
N TYR A 91 -16.93 7.73 13.01
CA TYR A 91 -15.87 6.80 12.58
C TYR A 91 -14.82 7.49 11.71
N SER A 92 -15.08 8.72 11.32
CA SER A 92 -14.22 9.49 10.43
C SER A 92 -14.31 10.97 10.73
N ARG A 93 -13.27 11.71 10.36
CA ARG A 93 -13.22 13.17 10.47
C ARG A 93 -12.60 13.78 9.22
N ARG A 94 -13.18 14.92 8.80
CA ARG A 94 -12.57 15.79 7.81
C ARG A 94 -11.36 16.47 8.43
N VAL A 95 -10.30 16.61 7.64
CA VAL A 95 -9.01 17.18 8.07
C VAL A 95 -8.51 18.18 7.04
N SER A 96 -7.61 19.05 7.44
CA SER A 96 -6.83 19.91 6.55
C SER A 96 -5.75 19.12 5.79
N GLU A 97 -5.19 19.72 4.75
CA GLU A 97 -4.03 19.19 4.04
C GLU A 97 -2.87 18.89 4.99
N ALA A 98 -2.56 19.84 5.88
CA ALA A 98 -1.47 19.71 6.85
C ALA A 98 -1.68 18.53 7.81
N GLU A 99 -2.90 18.34 8.30
CA GLU A 99 -3.24 17.20 9.16
C GLU A 99 -3.17 15.88 8.41
N ALA A 100 -3.58 15.85 7.13
CA ALA A 100 -3.47 14.66 6.29
C ALA A 100 -2.01 14.27 6.07
N LEU A 101 -1.13 15.23 5.79
CA LEU A 101 0.31 15.01 5.66
C LEU A 101 0.93 14.50 6.97
N ALA A 102 0.59 15.14 8.11
CA ALA A 102 1.06 14.70 9.42
C ALA A 102 0.61 13.27 9.77
N HIS A 103 -0.61 12.89 9.33
CA HIS A 103 -1.11 11.53 9.51
C HIS A 103 -0.30 10.49 8.70
N VAL A 104 0.08 10.82 7.46
CA VAL A 104 0.97 9.97 6.65
C VAL A 104 2.33 9.80 7.33
N GLU A 105 2.93 10.89 7.79
CA GLU A 105 4.21 10.83 8.50
C GLU A 105 4.13 9.98 9.78
N ARG A 106 3.06 10.14 10.56
CA ARG A 106 2.81 9.34 11.75
C ARG A 106 2.73 7.85 11.40
N ALA A 107 2.05 7.51 10.31
CA ALA A 107 1.93 6.14 9.84
C ALA A 107 3.29 5.54 9.44
N VAL A 108 4.11 6.29 8.69
CA VAL A 108 5.45 5.85 8.27
C VAL A 108 6.36 5.66 9.50
N ARG A 109 6.35 6.60 10.44
CA ARG A 109 7.10 6.44 11.72
C ARG A 109 6.66 5.23 12.54
N SER A 110 5.40 4.79 12.38
CA SER A 110 4.87 3.57 13.00
C SER A 110 5.14 2.31 12.16
N GLU A 111 6.06 2.35 11.21
CA GLU A 111 6.43 1.25 10.31
C GLU A 111 5.26 0.71 9.46
N LEU A 112 4.24 1.52 9.25
CA LEU A 112 3.13 1.18 8.38
C LEU A 112 3.46 1.57 6.94
N VAL A 113 3.17 0.68 5.98
CA VAL A 113 3.39 0.94 4.56
C VAL A 113 2.21 1.69 3.98
N PRO A 114 2.40 2.89 3.43
CA PRO A 114 1.38 3.57 2.66
C PRO A 114 1.05 2.78 1.39
N MET A 115 -0.22 2.57 1.14
CA MET A 115 -0.73 2.00 -0.11
C MET A 115 -1.79 2.93 -0.67
N VAL A 116 -1.57 3.43 -1.87
CA VAL A 116 -2.62 4.13 -2.60
C VAL A 116 -3.53 3.09 -3.23
N VAL A 117 -4.82 3.24 -3.01
CA VAL A 117 -5.82 2.24 -3.38
C VAL A 117 -6.99 2.91 -4.06
N ARG A 118 -7.32 2.44 -5.25
CA ARG A 118 -8.62 2.66 -5.86
C ARG A 118 -9.38 1.36 -5.78
N ALA A 119 -10.25 1.24 -4.79
CA ALA A 119 -10.99 0.00 -4.56
C ALA A 119 -12.49 0.27 -4.41
N ARG A 120 -13.28 -0.18 -5.37
CA ARG A 120 -14.75 -0.05 -5.29
C ARG A 120 -15.37 -0.77 -4.10
N VAL A 121 -14.65 -1.70 -3.50
CA VAL A 121 -15.11 -2.37 -2.28
C VAL A 121 -15.32 -1.38 -1.14
N ASP A 122 -14.54 -0.31 -1.08
CA ASP A 122 -14.68 0.72 -0.04
C ASP A 122 -16.02 1.44 -0.20
N ASN A 123 -16.41 1.76 -1.43
CA ASN A 123 -17.71 2.35 -1.72
C ASN A 123 -18.88 1.44 -1.31
N TYR A 124 -18.75 0.13 -1.51
CA TYR A 124 -19.79 -0.83 -1.08
C TYR A 124 -19.79 -1.02 0.44
N ALA A 125 -18.61 -1.11 1.05
CA ALA A 125 -18.49 -1.33 2.49
C ALA A 125 -19.05 -0.17 3.31
N PHE A 126 -18.91 1.05 2.82
CA PHE A 126 -19.40 2.27 3.46
C PHE A 126 -20.72 2.78 2.85
N LEU A 127 -21.32 2.05 1.90
CA LEU A 127 -22.57 2.42 1.20
C LEU A 127 -22.50 3.78 0.52
N LEU A 128 -21.32 4.17 0.01
CA LEU A 128 -21.13 5.45 -0.64
C LEU A 128 -21.79 5.47 -2.03
N PRO A 129 -22.67 6.42 -2.32
CA PRO A 129 -23.39 6.48 -3.60
C PRO A 129 -22.48 6.84 -4.77
N ASP A 130 -21.58 7.79 -4.59
CA ASP A 130 -20.58 8.14 -5.60
C ASP A 130 -19.40 7.16 -5.60
N ARG A 131 -19.23 6.50 -6.75
CA ARG A 131 -18.19 5.46 -6.94
C ARG A 131 -16.96 5.97 -7.66
N HIS A 132 -16.89 7.25 -8.00
CA HIS A 132 -15.82 7.81 -8.81
C HIS A 132 -14.93 8.80 -8.05
N SER A 133 -15.45 9.43 -6.99
CA SER A 133 -14.75 10.49 -6.26
C SER A 133 -14.14 9.99 -4.95
N LEU A 134 -13.43 8.85 -5.00
CA LEU A 134 -12.74 8.29 -3.84
C LEU A 134 -11.43 7.60 -4.23
N ILE A 135 -10.34 8.07 -3.64
CA ILE A 135 -9.05 7.37 -3.59
C ILE A 135 -8.70 7.15 -2.12
N GLY A 136 -8.34 5.92 -1.77
CA GLY A 136 -7.91 5.57 -0.43
C GLY A 136 -6.39 5.52 -0.30
N VAL A 137 -5.88 5.94 0.83
CA VAL A 137 -4.51 5.69 1.27
C VAL A 137 -4.60 4.83 2.53
N CYS A 138 -4.28 3.55 2.38
CA CYS A 138 -4.22 2.62 3.49
C CYS A 138 -2.82 2.62 4.10
N PHE A 139 -2.74 2.41 5.42
CA PHE A 139 -1.48 2.28 6.14
C PHE A 139 -1.38 0.86 6.70
N CYS A 140 -0.69 0.02 5.96
CA CYS A 140 -0.76 -1.43 6.14
C CYS A 140 0.35 -1.96 7.04
N CYS A 141 -0.01 -2.83 7.97
CA CYS A 141 0.93 -3.64 8.76
C CYS A 141 1.22 -5.00 8.09
N SER A 142 2.26 -5.68 8.51
CA SER A 142 2.61 -7.01 8.00
C SER A 142 1.71 -8.13 8.54
N CYS A 143 1.13 -7.93 9.72
CA CYS A 143 0.42 -8.98 10.48
C CYS A 143 -1.08 -9.03 10.22
N CYS A 144 -1.75 -7.87 10.10
CA CYS A 144 -3.21 -7.79 10.11
C CYS A 144 -3.83 -7.27 8.81
N CYS A 145 -3.03 -6.70 7.90
CA CYS A 145 -3.56 -6.09 6.69
C CYS A 145 -4.23 -7.12 5.77
N CYS A 146 -5.43 -6.80 5.30
CA CYS A 146 -6.17 -7.66 4.35
C CYS A 146 -5.46 -7.79 2.99
N MET A 147 -4.58 -6.84 2.64
CA MET A 147 -3.81 -6.86 1.39
C MET A 147 -2.90 -8.08 1.26
N GLY A 148 -2.47 -8.69 2.37
CA GLY A 148 -1.75 -9.97 2.36
C GLY A 148 -2.52 -11.12 1.69
N ASN A 149 -3.84 -11.02 1.56
CA ASN A 149 -4.64 -12.02 0.84
C ASN A 149 -4.44 -11.97 -0.67
N TYR A 150 -3.89 -10.88 -1.23
CA TYR A 150 -3.58 -10.79 -2.66
C TYR A 150 -2.50 -11.80 -3.11
N ARG A 151 -1.68 -12.33 -2.20
CA ARG A 151 -0.76 -13.45 -2.49
C ARG A 151 -1.42 -14.71 -3.08
N TYR A 152 -2.75 -14.81 -2.94
CA TYR A 152 -3.52 -15.92 -3.50
C TYR A 152 -4.09 -15.63 -4.89
N VAL A 153 -3.89 -14.43 -5.41
CA VAL A 153 -4.35 -14.04 -6.74
C VAL A 153 -3.33 -14.53 -7.78
N PRO A 154 -3.76 -15.10 -8.91
CA PRO A 154 -2.86 -15.48 -10.00
C PRO A 154 -1.99 -14.30 -10.44
N GLN A 155 -0.70 -14.56 -10.74
CA GLN A 155 0.32 -13.55 -11.01
C GLN A 155 -0.11 -12.52 -12.06
N GLU A 156 -0.58 -12.98 -13.22
CA GLU A 156 -1.02 -12.11 -14.32
C GLU A 156 -2.08 -11.10 -13.89
N ARG A 157 -2.97 -11.53 -13.01
CA ARG A 157 -4.04 -10.70 -12.50
C ARG A 157 -3.55 -9.79 -11.36
N LEU A 158 -2.64 -10.32 -10.52
CA LEU A 158 -1.98 -9.56 -9.48
C LEU A 158 -1.23 -8.36 -10.08
N ASP A 159 -0.48 -8.56 -11.16
CA ASP A 159 0.28 -7.50 -11.83
C ASP A 159 -0.61 -6.41 -12.44
N ARG A 160 -1.85 -6.74 -12.80
CA ARG A 160 -2.80 -5.76 -13.32
C ARG A 160 -3.49 -4.90 -12.26
N ILE A 161 -3.76 -5.49 -11.08
CA ILE A 161 -4.56 -4.81 -10.03
C ILE A 161 -3.72 -4.32 -8.87
N PHE A 162 -2.55 -4.91 -8.68
CA PHE A 162 -1.60 -4.57 -7.65
C PHE A 162 -0.17 -4.68 -8.21
N PRO A 163 0.20 -3.83 -9.18
CA PRO A 163 1.54 -3.83 -9.75
C PRO A 163 2.59 -3.44 -8.69
N ARG A 164 3.83 -3.78 -8.97
CA ARG A 164 4.97 -3.13 -8.34
C ARG A 164 5.10 -1.72 -8.93
N LEU A 165 5.56 -0.77 -8.14
CA LEU A 165 5.85 0.57 -8.64
C LEU A 165 6.89 0.46 -9.78
N ASP A 166 6.63 1.10 -10.90
CA ASP A 166 7.53 1.08 -12.06
C ASP A 166 8.88 1.69 -11.69
N GLY A 167 9.97 1.13 -12.22
CA GLY A 167 11.33 1.56 -11.91
C GLY A 167 11.81 1.18 -10.51
N LEU A 168 11.02 0.44 -9.73
CA LEU A 168 11.43 -0.04 -8.41
C LEU A 168 12.25 -1.32 -8.53
N GLU A 169 13.50 -1.25 -8.12
CA GLU A 169 14.43 -2.37 -8.03
C GLU A 169 14.64 -2.81 -6.58
N ILE A 170 14.78 -4.11 -6.38
CA ILE A 170 15.09 -4.71 -5.08
C ILE A 170 16.27 -5.63 -5.28
N GLU A 171 17.35 -5.30 -4.62
CA GLU A 171 18.60 -6.03 -4.67
C GLU A 171 18.98 -6.58 -3.30
N VAL A 172 19.56 -7.76 -3.26
CA VAL A 172 20.14 -8.33 -2.04
C VAL A 172 21.64 -8.44 -2.25
N ASN A 173 22.41 -7.68 -1.48
CA ASN A 173 23.88 -7.67 -1.56
C ASN A 173 24.54 -8.79 -0.73
N ASP A 174 25.86 -8.87 -0.76
CA ASP A 174 26.65 -9.93 -0.15
C ASP A 174 26.68 -9.88 1.39
N SER A 175 26.18 -8.81 2.01
CA SER A 175 26.00 -8.73 3.47
C SER A 175 24.84 -9.59 3.99
N CYS A 176 24.13 -10.30 3.11
CA CYS A 176 23.05 -11.19 3.50
C CYS A 176 23.60 -12.44 4.20
N ILE A 177 23.17 -12.64 5.44
CA ILE A 177 23.52 -13.80 6.27
C ILE A 177 22.42 -14.87 6.34
N ALA A 178 21.44 -14.81 5.47
CA ALA A 178 20.33 -15.77 5.41
C ALA A 178 19.51 -15.90 6.73
N CYS A 179 19.46 -14.88 7.57
CA CYS A 179 18.84 -14.91 8.90
C CYS A 179 17.30 -15.02 8.91
N CYS A 180 16.64 -15.00 7.75
CA CYS A 180 15.18 -15.07 7.56
C CYS A 180 14.35 -13.89 8.14
N ALA A 181 14.94 -12.88 8.75
CA ALA A 181 14.18 -11.76 9.33
C ALA A 181 13.27 -11.06 8.30
N CYS A 182 13.71 -10.93 7.05
CA CYS A 182 12.92 -10.38 5.95
C CYS A 182 11.77 -11.30 5.51
N VAL A 183 11.92 -12.63 5.64
CA VAL A 183 10.90 -13.63 5.27
C VAL A 183 9.67 -13.45 6.17
N ASP A 184 9.87 -13.35 7.49
CA ASP A 184 8.80 -13.23 8.47
C ASP A 184 8.02 -11.92 8.34
N LYS A 185 8.67 -10.86 7.87
CA LYS A 185 8.04 -9.55 7.65
C LYS A 185 7.31 -9.43 6.31
N CYS A 186 7.46 -10.40 5.40
CA CYS A 186 6.85 -10.34 4.09
C CYS A 186 5.37 -10.75 4.11
N TYR A 187 4.46 -9.77 4.04
CA TYR A 187 3.02 -10.06 4.02
C TYR A 187 2.54 -10.77 2.75
N MET A 188 3.29 -10.63 1.64
CA MET A 188 3.03 -11.35 0.39
C MET A 188 3.62 -12.77 0.41
N ARG A 189 4.54 -13.07 1.36
CA ARG A 189 5.32 -14.31 1.41
C ARG A 189 6.07 -14.58 0.10
N SER A 190 6.63 -13.54 -0.47
CA SER A 190 7.38 -13.55 -1.73
C SER A 190 8.90 -13.61 -1.52
N ILE A 191 9.34 -13.89 -0.31
CA ILE A 191 10.76 -14.00 0.03
C ILE A 191 11.03 -15.40 0.53
N ARG A 192 12.09 -15.99 0.04
CA ARG A 192 12.65 -17.27 0.50
C ARG A 192 14.18 -17.17 0.62
N VAL A 193 14.80 -18.10 1.26
CA VAL A 193 16.27 -18.21 1.30
C VAL A 193 16.70 -19.33 0.38
N GLU A 194 17.56 -19.04 -0.58
CA GLU A 194 18.15 -19.99 -1.52
C GLU A 194 19.64 -19.68 -1.67
N GLY A 195 20.48 -20.70 -1.71
CA GLY A 195 21.93 -20.52 -1.86
C GLY A 195 22.57 -19.62 -0.80
N GLY A 196 22.03 -19.59 0.43
CA GLY A 196 22.54 -18.73 1.49
C GLY A 196 22.12 -17.26 1.40
N ARG A 197 21.17 -16.88 0.54
CA ARG A 197 20.71 -15.51 0.33
C ARG A 197 19.19 -15.42 0.30
N ALA A 198 18.67 -14.26 0.66
CA ALA A 198 17.25 -13.94 0.46
C ALA A 198 16.98 -13.69 -1.03
N VAL A 199 15.94 -14.32 -1.55
CA VAL A 199 15.49 -14.19 -2.93
C VAL A 199 14.03 -13.74 -2.95
N HIS A 200 13.74 -12.71 -3.74
CA HIS A 200 12.41 -12.20 -3.96
C HIS A 200 11.80 -12.81 -5.22
N ASP A 201 10.61 -13.36 -5.12
CA ASP A 201 9.88 -13.81 -6.29
C ASP A 201 9.05 -12.69 -6.95
N LYS A 202 8.44 -13.01 -8.10
CA LYS A 202 7.65 -12.07 -8.89
C LYS A 202 6.36 -11.60 -8.20
N THR A 203 5.91 -12.23 -7.12
CA THR A 203 4.75 -11.79 -6.33
C THR A 203 5.11 -10.64 -5.38
N CYS A 204 6.38 -10.29 -5.24
CA CYS A 204 6.82 -9.15 -4.44
C CYS A 204 6.20 -7.84 -4.94
N ARG A 205 5.63 -7.08 -4.03
CA ARG A 205 4.95 -5.79 -4.33
C ARG A 205 5.76 -4.56 -3.90
N GLY A 206 7.04 -4.72 -3.56
CA GLY A 206 7.95 -3.60 -3.35
C GLY A 206 7.65 -2.73 -2.12
N CYS A 207 7.18 -3.30 -1.02
CA CYS A 207 6.76 -2.51 0.13
C CYS A 207 7.89 -2.01 1.05
N GLY A 208 9.11 -2.49 0.90
CA GLY A 208 10.29 -2.05 1.66
C GLY A 208 10.50 -2.69 3.02
N ARG A 209 9.57 -3.45 3.57
CA ARG A 209 9.70 -4.03 4.93
C ARG A 209 10.89 -4.95 5.10
N CYS A 210 11.29 -5.67 4.05
CA CYS A 210 12.45 -6.54 4.08
C CYS A 210 13.74 -5.74 4.31
N ALA A 211 13.84 -4.54 3.73
CA ALA A 211 14.98 -3.64 3.96
C ALA A 211 14.98 -3.12 5.41
N THR A 212 13.81 -2.70 5.92
CA THR A 212 13.69 -2.25 7.33
C THR A 212 14.05 -3.36 8.33
N ALA A 213 13.66 -4.61 8.02
CA ALA A 213 13.87 -5.74 8.92
C ALA A 213 15.27 -6.37 8.82
N CYS A 214 16.07 -5.98 7.83
CA CYS A 214 17.38 -6.58 7.61
C CYS A 214 18.42 -6.03 8.59
N PRO A 215 18.95 -6.84 9.52
CA PRO A 215 19.90 -6.34 10.53
C PRO A 215 21.23 -5.89 9.91
N ASN A 216 21.59 -6.44 8.74
CA ASN A 216 22.84 -6.15 8.07
C ASN A 216 22.69 -5.14 6.91
N GLY A 217 21.50 -4.56 6.70
CA GLY A 217 21.26 -3.67 5.57
C GLY A 217 21.47 -4.33 4.19
N ALA A 218 21.32 -5.65 4.10
CA ALA A 218 21.61 -6.40 2.87
C ALA A 218 20.56 -6.21 1.78
N VAL A 219 19.37 -5.73 2.12
CA VAL A 219 18.28 -5.52 1.16
C VAL A 219 18.21 -4.04 0.79
N ASN A 220 18.56 -3.74 -0.46
CA ASN A 220 18.49 -2.41 -1.03
C ASN A 220 17.25 -2.25 -1.90
N ILE A 221 16.59 -1.12 -1.76
CA ILE A 221 15.44 -0.76 -2.60
C ILE A 221 15.76 0.59 -3.24
N ARG A 222 15.72 0.62 -4.56
CA ARG A 222 16.01 1.81 -5.36
C ARG A 222 14.86 2.09 -6.30
N LEU A 223 14.60 3.35 -6.53
CA LEU A 223 13.71 3.81 -7.58
C LEU A 223 14.56 4.53 -8.64
N ASN A 224 14.66 3.94 -9.81
CA ASN A 224 15.55 4.40 -10.87
C ASN A 224 14.94 5.48 -11.78
N ASP A 225 13.64 5.74 -11.64
CA ASP A 225 12.95 6.69 -12.50
C ASP A 225 11.98 7.59 -11.71
N ALA A 226 12.37 8.84 -11.54
CA ALA A 226 11.50 9.85 -10.93
C ALA A 226 10.20 10.10 -11.73
N GLN A 227 10.22 9.86 -13.05
CA GLN A 227 9.02 10.01 -13.87
C GLN A 227 7.96 8.94 -13.55
N SER A 228 8.38 7.78 -13.04
CA SER A 228 7.45 6.73 -12.58
C SER A 228 6.51 7.19 -11.47
N LEU A 229 6.96 8.12 -10.63
CA LEU A 229 6.11 8.71 -9.58
C LEU A 229 5.05 9.62 -10.18
N ALA A 230 5.44 10.51 -11.10
CA ALA A 230 4.49 11.38 -11.78
C ALA A 230 3.43 10.57 -12.55
N LYS A 231 3.86 9.55 -13.31
CA LYS A 231 2.95 8.62 -14.01
C LYS A 231 2.01 7.90 -13.04
N THR A 232 2.50 7.53 -11.85
CA THR A 232 1.66 6.88 -10.84
C THR A 232 0.60 7.83 -10.31
N VAL A 233 0.94 9.09 -10.01
CA VAL A 233 -0.01 10.13 -9.61
C VAL A 233 -1.05 10.34 -10.71
N GLU A 234 -0.63 10.60 -11.94
CA GLU A 234 -1.51 10.80 -13.10
C GLU A 234 -2.46 9.61 -13.29
N HIS A 235 -1.95 8.40 -13.15
CA HIS A 235 -2.76 7.20 -13.27
C HIS A 235 -3.87 7.17 -12.20
N PHE A 236 -3.55 7.43 -10.93
CA PHE A 236 -4.58 7.47 -9.87
C PHE A 236 -5.60 8.58 -10.13
N LEU A 237 -5.18 9.75 -10.56
CA LEU A 237 -6.07 10.86 -10.93
C LEU A 237 -7.00 10.49 -12.09
N SER A 238 -6.54 9.67 -13.04
CA SER A 238 -7.37 9.17 -14.14
C SER A 238 -8.43 8.13 -13.69
N LEU A 239 -8.18 7.47 -12.55
CA LEU A 239 -9.07 6.43 -12.01
C LEU A 239 -10.20 7.00 -11.13
N GLY A 240 -10.02 8.20 -10.58
CA GLY A 240 -10.99 8.79 -9.68
C GLY A 240 -10.88 10.31 -9.63
N LYS A 241 -12.01 10.97 -9.54
CA LYS A 241 -12.06 12.44 -9.32
C LYS A 241 -11.84 12.70 -7.83
N ILE A 242 -10.84 13.49 -7.50
CA ILE A 242 -10.52 13.87 -6.10
C ILE A 242 -10.70 15.35 -5.84
N ASP A 243 -11.24 16.06 -6.83
CA ASP A 243 -11.74 17.42 -6.82
C ASP A 243 -13.08 17.60 -6.08
#